data_0e8cf9545b7f66a21467555ec29559c9
#
_entry.id   0e8cf9545b7f66a21467555ec29559c9
#
_cell.length_a   1.000
_cell.length_b   1.000
_cell.length_c   1.000
_cell.angle_alpha   90.00
_cell.angle_beta   90.00
_cell.angle_gamma   90.00
#
_symmetry.space_group_name_H-M   'P 1'
#
loop_
_entity.id
_entity.type
_entity.pdbx_description
1 polymer ?
#
loop_
_entity_poly.entity_id
_entity_poly.type
_entity_poly.pdbx_seq_one_letter_code
_entity_poly.pdbx_strand_id
1 'polypeptide(L)'
;MKLKVLGSGSSGNCYILENENEALIIEAGLTFMEVKKALDFNVRKIKAVLITHEHGDHRKYWFEYVRAGIPVFEPFKLDGLFDNSQFRVMAYENRDKSGRWLHNNGDGSECPCVGFYI
;
A
#
# COMPACT_ATOMS: atom_id res chain seq x y z
N MET A 1 2.13 15.93 9.01
CA MET A 1 2.12 14.64 8.32
C MET A 1 3.49 13.99 8.43
N LYS A 2 3.56 12.73 8.76
CA LYS A 2 4.81 11.99 8.92
C LYS A 2 4.84 10.81 7.98
N LEU A 3 6.02 10.52 7.41
CA LEU A 3 6.28 9.30 6.67
C LEU A 3 7.25 8.45 7.48
N LYS A 4 6.84 7.22 7.81
CA LYS A 4 7.69 6.23 8.47
C LYS A 4 8.03 5.14 7.46
N VAL A 5 9.31 4.85 7.28
CA VAL A 5 9.78 3.77 6.42
C VAL A 5 10.09 2.57 7.28
N LEU A 6 9.27 1.53 7.23
CA LEU A 6 9.49 0.31 8.00
C LEU A 6 10.37 -0.68 7.25
N GLY A 7 10.33 -0.67 5.94
CA GLY A 7 11.19 -1.48 5.09
C GLY A 7 11.15 -0.99 3.65
N SER A 8 12.29 -1.08 2.96
CA SER A 8 12.40 -0.75 1.54
C SER A 8 13.45 -1.65 0.91
N GLY A 9 13.02 -2.70 0.24
CA GLY A 9 13.93 -3.65 -0.38
C GLY A 9 13.30 -4.99 -0.65
N SER A 10 14.10 -5.95 -1.08
CA SER A 10 13.62 -7.28 -1.46
C SER A 10 13.12 -8.12 -0.29
N SER A 11 13.48 -7.77 0.95
CA SER A 11 12.99 -8.45 2.15
C SER A 11 11.62 -7.96 2.61
N GLY A 12 11.11 -6.89 2.02
CA GLY A 12 9.78 -6.38 2.31
C GLY A 12 9.73 -4.85 2.24
N ASN A 13 8.63 -4.36 1.68
CA ASN A 13 8.37 -2.92 1.55
C ASN A 13 7.13 -2.57 2.36
N CYS A 14 7.26 -1.55 3.21
CA CYS A 14 6.14 -1.05 3.99
C CYS A 14 6.42 0.37 4.47
N TYR A 15 5.46 1.25 4.23
CA TYR A 15 5.57 2.65 4.60
C TYR A 15 4.30 3.08 5.30
N ILE A 16 4.42 3.96 6.28
CA ILE A 16 3.28 4.55 6.97
C ILE A 16 3.29 6.05 6.72
N LEU A 17 2.22 6.55 6.13
CA LEU A 17 1.98 7.98 6.01
C LEU A 17 0.87 8.34 6.99
N GLU A 18 1.16 9.20 7.98
CA GLU A 18 0.20 9.49 9.04
C GLU A 18 0.08 10.98 9.35
N ASN A 19 -1.12 11.38 9.77
CA ASN A 19 -1.37 12.63 10.46
C ASN A 19 -1.84 12.29 11.88
N GLU A 20 -2.39 13.27 12.62
CA GLU A 20 -2.83 13.03 14.00
C GLU A 20 -3.95 12.01 14.13
N ASN A 21 -4.83 11.91 13.12
CA ASN A 21 -6.07 11.14 13.20
C ASN A 21 -6.09 9.90 12.31
N GLU A 22 -5.34 9.89 11.25
CA GLU A 22 -5.41 8.84 10.24
C GLU A 22 -4.02 8.38 9.80
N ALA A 23 -3.94 7.14 9.32
CA ALA A 23 -2.74 6.58 8.74
C ALA A 23 -3.07 5.78 7.47
N LEU A 24 -2.20 5.88 6.48
CA LEU A 24 -2.20 5.03 5.30
C LEU A 24 -0.99 4.12 5.36
N ILE A 25 -1.23 2.84 5.10
CA ILE A 25 -0.15 1.88 4.94
C ILE A 25 0.09 1.72 3.45
N ILE A 26 1.32 1.91 3.03
CA ILE A 26 1.70 1.74 1.64
C ILE A 26 2.57 0.51 1.53
N GLU A 27 2.14 -0.47 0.81
CA GLU A 27 2.73 -1.79 0.66
C GLU A 27 2.55 -2.67 1.90
N ALA A 28 2.30 -3.95 1.68
CA ALA A 28 2.10 -4.94 2.73
C ALA A 28 3.18 -6.04 2.71
N GLY A 29 4.42 -5.62 2.49
CA GLY A 29 5.58 -6.53 2.47
C GLY A 29 6.13 -6.89 3.84
N LEU A 30 5.65 -6.27 4.92
CA LEU A 30 5.99 -6.61 6.29
C LEU A 30 4.74 -7.01 7.06
N THR A 31 4.94 -7.71 8.20
CA THR A 31 3.84 -8.20 9.02
C THR A 31 3.02 -7.04 9.60
N PHE A 32 1.76 -7.29 9.86
CA PHE A 32 0.90 -6.32 10.53
C PHE A 32 1.45 -5.94 11.93
N MET A 33 2.11 -6.88 12.61
CA MET A 33 2.72 -6.60 13.91
C MET A 33 3.74 -5.46 13.84
N GLU A 34 4.54 -5.40 12.78
CA GLU A 34 5.50 -4.33 12.58
C GLU A 34 4.79 -2.96 12.46
N VAL A 35 3.68 -2.92 11.73
CA VAL A 35 2.86 -1.71 11.61
C VAL A 35 2.23 -1.33 12.94
N LYS A 36 1.68 -2.31 13.67
CA LYS A 36 1.09 -2.06 14.99
C LYS A 36 2.08 -1.44 15.96
N LYS A 37 3.30 -1.97 16.00
CA LYS A 37 4.37 -1.40 16.84
C LYS A 37 4.69 0.03 16.45
N ALA A 38 4.80 0.32 15.16
CA ALA A 38 5.13 1.66 14.66
C ALA A 38 4.03 2.68 14.95
N LEU A 39 2.80 2.25 15.16
CA LEU A 39 1.66 3.11 15.50
C LEU A 39 1.30 3.07 16.98
N ASP A 40 2.19 2.53 17.84
CA ASP A 40 1.92 2.35 19.28
C ASP A 40 0.59 1.62 19.52
N PHE A 41 0.28 0.63 18.66
CA PHE A 41 -0.94 -0.19 18.69
C PHE A 41 -2.24 0.59 18.48
N ASN A 42 -2.17 1.82 17.99
CA ASN A 42 -3.35 2.60 17.62
C ASN A 42 -3.84 2.21 16.22
N VAL A 43 -4.36 1.00 16.10
CA VAL A 43 -4.79 0.42 14.81
C VAL A 43 -6.05 1.08 14.25
N ARG A 44 -6.86 1.73 15.09
CA ARG A 44 -8.06 2.45 14.64
C ARG A 44 -7.73 3.61 13.72
N LYS A 45 -6.50 4.10 13.80
CA LYS A 45 -5.99 5.17 12.96
C LYS A 45 -5.87 4.76 11.49
N ILE A 46 -5.67 3.45 11.23
CA ILE A 46 -5.39 2.95 9.90
C ILE A 46 -6.63 3.06 9.01
N LYS A 47 -6.54 3.86 7.95
CA LYS A 47 -7.61 4.06 7.00
C LYS A 47 -7.65 2.95 5.93
N ALA A 48 -6.49 2.60 5.40
CA ALA A 48 -6.38 1.61 4.34
C ALA A 48 -4.94 1.17 4.13
N VAL A 49 -4.77 0.08 3.40
CA VAL A 49 -3.48 -0.37 2.85
C VAL A 49 -3.55 -0.21 1.33
N LEU A 50 -2.54 0.43 0.75
CA LEU A 50 -2.43 0.65 -0.68
C LEU A 50 -1.28 -0.19 -1.22
N ILE A 51 -1.55 -1.03 -2.21
CA ILE A 51 -0.55 -1.93 -2.80
C ILE A 51 -0.33 -1.55 -4.26
N THR A 52 0.94 -1.31 -4.64
CA THR A 52 1.27 -0.87 -6.00
C THR A 52 1.23 -2.00 -7.02
N HIS A 53 1.62 -3.21 -6.62
CA HIS A 53 1.66 -4.37 -7.52
C HIS A 53 1.74 -5.67 -6.70
N GLU A 54 1.64 -6.82 -7.38
CA GLU A 54 1.47 -8.12 -6.74
C GLU A 54 2.75 -8.84 -6.34
N HIS A 55 3.93 -8.25 -6.49
CA HIS A 55 5.19 -8.87 -6.08
C HIS A 55 5.20 -9.12 -4.56
N GLY A 56 5.76 -10.25 -4.12
CA GLY A 56 5.71 -10.68 -2.72
C GLY A 56 6.30 -9.69 -1.74
N ASP A 57 7.41 -9.02 -2.07
CA ASP A 57 8.03 -8.02 -1.22
C ASP A 57 7.18 -6.74 -1.04
N HIS A 58 6.07 -6.61 -1.77
CA HIS A 58 5.10 -5.52 -1.64
C HIS A 58 3.75 -6.00 -1.11
N ARG A 59 3.44 -7.30 -1.17
CA ARG A 59 2.09 -7.81 -0.90
C ARG A 59 2.04 -8.97 0.10
N LYS A 60 3.15 -9.56 0.45
CA LYS A 60 3.24 -10.84 1.18
C LYS A 60 2.25 -11.00 2.35
N TYR A 61 2.03 -9.94 3.12
CA TYR A 61 1.21 -10.01 4.35
C TYR A 61 -0.14 -9.31 4.23
N TRP A 62 -0.64 -9.08 3.02
CA TRP A 62 -1.91 -8.38 2.78
C TRP A 62 -3.09 -9.00 3.56
N PHE A 63 -3.10 -10.33 3.68
CA PHE A 63 -4.19 -11.05 4.32
C PHE A 63 -4.31 -10.76 5.82
N GLU A 64 -3.22 -10.42 6.49
CA GLU A 64 -3.25 -10.06 7.90
C GLU A 64 -4.07 -8.79 8.14
N TYR A 65 -3.94 -7.84 7.22
CA TYR A 65 -4.70 -6.57 7.28
C TYR A 65 -6.19 -6.81 6.98
N VAL A 66 -6.49 -7.62 6.01
CA VAL A 66 -7.88 -7.99 5.68
C VAL A 66 -8.56 -8.67 6.88
N ARG A 67 -7.88 -9.60 7.54
CA ARG A 67 -8.40 -10.26 8.74
C ARG A 67 -8.68 -9.29 9.88
N ALA A 68 -7.92 -8.23 9.97
CA ALA A 68 -8.10 -7.20 10.98
C ALA A 68 -9.22 -6.20 10.63
N GLY A 69 -9.88 -6.38 9.48
CA GLY A 69 -10.95 -5.49 9.02
C GLY A 69 -10.45 -4.22 8.35
N ILE A 70 -9.19 -4.17 7.97
CA ILE A 70 -8.60 -3.00 7.32
C ILE A 70 -8.74 -3.15 5.80
N PRO A 71 -9.33 -2.14 5.09
CA PRO A 71 -9.44 -2.20 3.64
C PRO A 71 -8.06 -2.27 2.99
N VAL A 72 -7.88 -3.24 2.09
CA VAL A 72 -6.67 -3.40 1.29
C VAL A 72 -7.01 -3.13 -0.16
N PHE A 73 -6.37 -2.13 -0.74
CA PHE A 73 -6.59 -1.73 -2.12
C PHE A 73 -5.46 -2.25 -2.99
N GLU A 74 -5.80 -3.20 -3.82
CA GLU A 74 -4.96 -3.64 -4.92
C GLU A 74 -5.13 -2.66 -6.08
N PRO A 75 -4.25 -2.70 -7.09
CA PRO A 75 -4.35 -1.81 -8.23
C PRO A 75 -5.78 -1.74 -8.77
N PHE A 76 -6.27 -0.52 -9.00
CA PHE A 76 -7.53 -0.19 -9.70
C PHE A 76 -8.81 -0.01 -8.87
N LYS A 77 -8.80 -0.09 -7.53
CA LYS A 77 -10.04 0.05 -6.74
C LYS A 77 -9.89 1.04 -5.59
N LEU A 78 -10.26 2.29 -5.83
CA LEU A 78 -10.23 3.34 -4.80
C LEU A 78 -11.59 4.02 -4.58
N ASP A 79 -12.68 3.40 -5.05
CA ASP A 79 -13.99 4.06 -5.09
C ASP A 79 -14.53 4.42 -3.70
N GLY A 80 -14.71 5.72 -3.47
CA GLY A 80 -15.40 6.26 -2.30
C GLY A 80 -14.70 6.09 -0.96
N LEU A 81 -13.57 5.40 -0.90
CA LEU A 81 -12.91 5.08 0.37
C LEU A 81 -12.47 6.32 1.14
N PHE A 82 -12.01 7.35 0.43
CA PHE A 82 -11.44 8.53 1.05
C PHE A 82 -12.40 9.71 1.12
N ASP A 83 -13.70 9.49 0.89
CA ASP A 83 -14.71 10.55 0.89
C ASP A 83 -14.77 11.30 2.21
N ASN A 84 -14.59 10.60 3.34
CA ASN A 84 -14.61 11.19 4.68
C ASN A 84 -13.22 11.21 5.32
N SER A 85 -12.15 11.09 4.52
CA SER A 85 -10.78 11.07 4.99
C SER A 85 -10.12 12.43 4.79
N GLN A 86 -9.12 12.71 5.63
CA GLN A 86 -8.21 13.85 5.44
C GLN A 86 -7.24 13.61 4.29
N PHE A 87 -7.08 12.35 3.86
CA PHE A 87 -6.24 12.01 2.72
C PHE A 87 -7.03 12.12 1.41
N ARG A 88 -6.34 12.59 0.39
CA ARG A 88 -6.79 12.56 -1.00
C ARG A 88 -5.88 11.60 -1.74
N VAL A 89 -6.43 10.53 -2.30
CA VAL A 89 -5.63 9.50 -2.97
C VAL A 89 -6.11 9.31 -4.40
N MET A 90 -5.16 9.31 -5.33
CA MET A 90 -5.41 9.06 -6.74
C MET A 90 -4.40 8.03 -7.23
N ALA A 91 -4.87 6.97 -7.86
CA ALA A 91 -4.01 5.97 -8.48
C ALA A 91 -3.74 6.31 -9.93
N TYR A 92 -2.55 5.97 -10.41
CA TYR A 92 -2.19 6.07 -11.83
C TYR A 92 -1.47 4.81 -12.28
N GLU A 93 -1.66 4.44 -13.54
CA GLU A 93 -1.04 3.25 -14.11
C GLU A 93 0.41 3.53 -14.53
N ASN A 94 1.33 2.66 -14.11
CA ASN A 94 2.74 2.74 -14.51
C ASN A 94 2.94 1.99 -15.83
N ARG A 95 2.76 2.69 -16.95
CA ARG A 95 2.95 2.16 -18.30
C ARG A 95 3.98 2.98 -19.06
N ASP A 96 4.66 2.34 -20.01
CA ASP A 96 5.54 3.05 -20.94
C ASP A 96 4.71 3.69 -22.07
N LYS A 97 5.41 4.36 -23.01
CA LYS A 97 4.75 5.06 -24.12
C LYS A 97 4.00 4.13 -25.08
N SER A 98 4.36 2.83 -25.10
CA SER A 98 3.67 1.82 -25.92
C SER A 98 2.46 1.22 -25.23
N GLY A 99 2.20 1.58 -23.96
CA GLY A 99 1.10 1.06 -23.18
C GLY A 99 1.45 -0.18 -22.36
N ARG A 100 2.70 -0.61 -22.35
CA ARG A 100 3.14 -1.77 -21.56
C ARG A 100 3.38 -1.36 -20.11
N TRP A 101 3.09 -2.27 -19.19
CA TRP A 101 3.40 -2.07 -17.78
C TRP A 101 4.92 -1.96 -17.57
N LEU A 102 5.34 -1.04 -16.71
CA LEU A 102 6.76 -0.83 -16.42
C LEU A 102 7.38 -1.94 -15.58
N HIS A 103 6.58 -2.70 -14.83
CA HIS A 103 7.03 -3.84 -14.07
C HIS A 103 6.89 -5.15 -14.83
N ASN A 104 7.84 -6.07 -14.62
CA ASN A 104 7.81 -7.41 -15.18
C ASN A 104 7.84 -8.44 -14.06
N ASN A 105 7.19 -9.59 -14.30
CA ASN A 105 7.35 -10.78 -13.48
C ASN A 105 8.69 -11.45 -13.81
N GLY A 106 9.12 -12.40 -12.97
CA GLY A 106 10.38 -13.11 -13.17
C GLY A 106 10.46 -13.91 -14.48
N ASP A 107 9.32 -14.25 -15.09
CA ASP A 107 9.25 -14.93 -16.38
C ASP A 107 9.22 -13.99 -17.58
N GLY A 108 9.33 -12.69 -17.35
CA GLY A 108 9.29 -11.66 -18.39
C GLY A 108 7.90 -11.17 -18.77
N SER A 109 6.83 -11.75 -18.21
CA SER A 109 5.48 -11.26 -18.44
C SER A 109 5.26 -9.93 -17.73
N GLU A 110 4.30 -9.13 -18.23
CA GLU A 110 3.96 -7.84 -17.63
C GLU A 110 3.29 -8.01 -16.27
N CYS A 111 3.65 -7.14 -15.32
CA CYS A 111 3.02 -7.08 -14.01
C CYS A 111 2.27 -5.75 -13.88
N PRO A 112 0.93 -5.77 -13.71
CA PRO A 112 0.18 -4.55 -13.43
C PRO A 112 0.74 -3.83 -12.21
N CYS A 113 1.02 -2.55 -12.37
CA CYS A 113 1.60 -1.73 -11.32
C CYS A 113 1.00 -0.33 -11.36
N VAL A 114 0.61 0.19 -10.20
CA VAL A 114 0.11 1.55 -10.08
C VAL A 114 0.97 2.35 -9.11
N GLY A 115 0.99 3.66 -9.30
CA GLY A 115 1.49 4.59 -8.32
C GLY A 115 0.33 5.33 -7.68
N PHE A 116 0.60 6.04 -6.59
CA PHE A 116 -0.41 6.80 -5.88
C PHE A 116 0.05 8.25 -5.68
N TYR A 117 -0.84 9.18 -5.98
CA TYR A 117 -0.74 10.55 -5.51
C TYR A 117 -1.56 10.67 -4.22
N ILE A 118 -0.95 11.21 -3.20
CA ILE A 118 -1.58 11.31 -1.88
C ILE A 118 -1.63 12.75 -1.38
#